data_0a3597b68c45b0621e4ba919d778ae03
#
_entry.id   0a3597b68c45b0621e4ba919d778ae03
#
_cell.length_a   1.000
_cell.length_b   1.000
_cell.length_c   1.000
_cell.angle_alpha   90.00
_cell.angle_beta   90.00
_cell.angle_gamma   90.00
#
_symmetry.space_group_name_H-M   'P 1'
#
loop_
_entity.id
_entity.type
_entity.pdbx_description
1 polymer ?
#
loop_
_entity_poly.entity_id
_entity_poly.type
_entity_poly.pdbx_seq_one_letter_code
_entity_poly.pdbx_strand_id
1 'polypeptide(L)'
;YCVSDGSVFALKSELAYLWTVNIGMALENIRKWKWINQMNEKINRMWKYDMLTQVFNRSGFFYSANAVVERIKGQHRRAFMIFLDIDGLKSVNDGLGHKVGDAFIREMADVIKASVPKDCLVMRYGGDEFVVFGSCTNAKRMQMIVSKIKNTMEKENQNEKRIYQLSASIGCSVHASDEIDDLNQLIESADKRMYEEKKEKHMRR
;
A
#
# COMPACT_ATOMS: atom_id res chain seq x y z
N TYR A 1 33.06 2.50 -68.51
CA TYR A 1 31.62 2.43 -68.23
C TYR A 1 31.28 3.58 -67.29
N CYS A 2 30.79 4.73 -67.86
CA CYS A 2 30.23 5.83 -67.09
C CYS A 2 28.81 5.39 -66.62
N VAL A 3 28.65 5.11 -65.38
CA VAL A 3 27.32 5.02 -64.77
C VAL A 3 26.79 6.46 -64.83
N SER A 4 25.62 6.66 -65.49
CA SER A 4 25.04 8.00 -65.64
C SER A 4 24.71 8.57 -64.25
N ASP A 5 25.05 9.83 -63.98
CA ASP A 5 24.78 10.56 -62.73
C ASP A 5 23.36 10.43 -62.22
N GLY A 6 22.38 10.21 -63.13
CA GLY A 6 20.99 10.01 -62.80
C GLY A 6 20.66 8.72 -62.03
N SER A 7 21.39 7.61 -62.29
CA SER A 7 21.15 6.34 -61.59
C SER A 7 21.67 6.36 -60.15
N VAL A 8 22.77 7.05 -59.91
CA VAL A 8 23.36 7.23 -58.56
C VAL A 8 22.50 8.17 -57.72
N PHE A 9 21.92 9.20 -58.33
CA PHE A 9 21.00 10.11 -57.62
C PHE A 9 19.69 9.44 -57.25
N ALA A 10 19.10 8.64 -58.14
CA ALA A 10 17.89 7.85 -57.85
C ALA A 10 18.14 6.87 -56.70
N LEU A 11 19.25 6.13 -56.69
CA LEU A 11 19.60 5.19 -55.64
C LEU A 11 19.76 5.87 -54.26
N LYS A 12 20.40 7.06 -54.24
CA LYS A 12 20.56 7.86 -53.01
C LYS A 12 19.20 8.34 -52.44
N SER A 13 18.26 8.74 -53.34
CA SER A 13 16.93 9.17 -52.90
C SER A 13 16.10 8.03 -52.34
N GLU A 14 16.16 6.84 -52.94
CA GLU A 14 15.52 5.64 -52.43
C GLU A 14 16.06 5.20 -51.07
N LEU A 15 17.39 5.21 -50.92
CA LEU A 15 18.03 4.92 -49.64
C LEU A 15 17.60 5.92 -48.54
N ALA A 16 17.59 7.22 -48.84
CA ALA A 16 17.18 8.26 -47.92
C ALA A 16 15.71 8.06 -47.50
N TYR A 17 14.83 7.72 -48.44
CA TYR A 17 13.44 7.39 -48.15
C TYR A 17 13.31 6.17 -47.20
N LEU A 18 14.00 5.06 -47.51
CA LEU A 18 14.02 3.86 -46.66
C LEU A 18 14.53 4.16 -45.24
N TRP A 19 15.60 4.98 -45.12
CA TRP A 19 16.10 5.43 -43.82
C TRP A 19 15.06 6.23 -43.05
N THR A 20 14.36 7.15 -43.69
CA THR A 20 13.32 7.98 -43.08
C THR A 20 12.16 7.12 -42.58
N VAL A 21 11.69 6.16 -43.37
CA VAL A 21 10.63 5.22 -42.99
C VAL A 21 11.07 4.35 -41.81
N ASN A 22 12.28 3.78 -41.86
CA ASN A 22 12.81 2.95 -40.80
C ASN A 22 12.99 3.72 -39.48
N ILE A 23 13.48 4.96 -39.52
CA ILE A 23 13.58 5.83 -38.35
C ILE A 23 12.17 6.15 -37.80
N GLY A 24 11.21 6.46 -38.70
CA GLY A 24 9.81 6.70 -38.31
C GLY A 24 9.21 5.51 -37.56
N MET A 25 9.37 4.30 -38.14
CA MET A 25 8.89 3.06 -37.48
C MET A 25 9.59 2.78 -36.14
N ALA A 26 10.91 3.00 -36.07
CA ALA A 26 11.66 2.83 -34.83
C ALA A 26 11.18 3.80 -33.74
N LEU A 27 10.95 5.07 -34.06
CA LEU A 27 10.43 6.07 -33.14
C LEU A 27 9.00 5.71 -32.66
N GLU A 28 8.16 5.22 -33.57
CA GLU A 28 6.82 4.77 -33.22
C GLU A 28 6.84 3.56 -32.29
N ASN A 29 7.70 2.59 -32.54
CA ASN A 29 7.90 1.43 -31.69
C ASN A 29 8.38 1.82 -30.29
N ILE A 30 9.32 2.77 -30.18
CA ILE A 30 9.78 3.31 -28.89
C ILE A 30 8.63 4.00 -28.15
N ARG A 31 7.78 4.77 -28.81
CA ARG A 31 6.60 5.40 -28.20
C ARG A 31 5.60 4.36 -27.69
N LYS A 32 5.29 3.35 -28.50
CA LYS A 32 4.41 2.24 -28.12
C LYS A 32 4.96 1.48 -26.92
N TRP A 33 6.25 1.17 -26.91
CA TRP A 33 6.92 0.48 -25.82
C TRP A 33 6.86 1.28 -24.50
N LYS A 34 7.16 2.59 -24.55
CA LYS A 34 7.02 3.48 -23.39
C LYS A 34 5.60 3.50 -22.86
N TRP A 35 4.61 3.62 -23.73
CA TRP A 35 3.21 3.61 -23.35
C TRP A 35 2.78 2.29 -22.69
N ILE A 36 3.18 1.15 -23.26
CA ILE A 36 2.91 -0.18 -22.69
C ILE A 36 3.52 -0.32 -21.30
N ASN A 37 4.79 0.10 -21.14
CA ASN A 37 5.44 0.03 -19.82
C ASN A 37 4.75 0.92 -18.77
N GLN A 38 4.38 2.14 -19.13
CA GLN A 38 3.64 3.02 -18.23
C GLN A 38 2.27 2.43 -17.83
N MET A 39 1.58 1.81 -18.79
CA MET A 39 0.32 1.14 -18.52
C MET A 39 0.49 -0.07 -17.62
N ASN A 40 1.50 -0.91 -17.85
CA ASN A 40 1.83 -2.05 -17.00
C ASN A 40 2.19 -1.63 -15.58
N GLU A 41 2.97 -0.56 -15.41
CA GLU A 41 3.25 0.00 -14.08
C GLU A 41 1.98 0.47 -13.38
N LYS A 42 1.08 1.14 -14.10
CA LYS A 42 -0.20 1.60 -13.57
C LYS A 42 -1.09 0.42 -13.15
N ILE A 43 -1.20 -0.60 -13.99
CA ILE A 43 -1.94 -1.83 -13.69
C ILE A 43 -1.35 -2.51 -12.45
N ASN A 44 -0.02 -2.66 -12.38
CA ASN A 44 0.65 -3.26 -11.22
C ASN A 44 0.42 -2.46 -9.94
N ARG A 45 0.39 -1.14 -9.99
CA ARG A 45 0.05 -0.30 -8.84
C ARG A 45 -1.39 -0.51 -8.40
N MET A 46 -2.35 -0.47 -9.34
CA MET A 46 -3.78 -0.69 -9.03
C MET A 46 -4.03 -2.09 -8.47
N TRP A 47 -3.29 -3.09 -8.94
CA TRP A 47 -3.41 -4.45 -8.45
C TRP A 47 -2.88 -4.62 -7.02
N LYS A 48 -1.82 -3.86 -6.63
CA LYS A 48 -1.15 -4.02 -5.33
C LYS A 48 -1.60 -3.03 -4.26
N TYR A 49 -2.00 -1.83 -4.62
CA TYR A 49 -2.20 -0.73 -3.68
C TYR A 49 -3.63 -0.22 -3.68
N ASP A 50 -4.09 0.22 -2.51
CA ASP A 50 -5.32 0.99 -2.37
C ASP A 50 -5.15 2.39 -2.97
N MET A 51 -6.07 2.81 -3.83
CA MET A 51 -5.95 4.05 -4.58
C MET A 51 -6.09 5.31 -3.72
N LEU A 52 -6.80 5.22 -2.60
CA LEU A 52 -7.01 6.34 -1.69
C LEU A 52 -5.79 6.57 -0.79
N THR A 53 -5.22 5.51 -0.23
CA THR A 53 -4.23 5.56 0.85
C THR A 53 -2.82 5.18 0.43
N GLN A 54 -2.67 4.55 -0.75
CA GLN A 54 -1.39 4.06 -1.28
C GLN A 54 -0.66 3.07 -0.34
N VAL A 55 -1.37 2.44 0.59
CA VAL A 55 -0.93 1.22 1.27
C VAL A 55 -1.36 0.01 0.44
N PHE A 56 -0.93 -1.19 0.80
CA PHE A 56 -1.39 -2.38 0.08
C PHE A 56 -2.92 -2.51 0.14
N ASN A 57 -3.50 -2.92 -0.98
CA ASN A 57 -4.85 -3.48 -0.98
C ASN A 57 -4.77 -4.96 -0.57
N ARG A 58 -5.92 -5.64 -0.47
CA ARG A 58 -6.00 -7.04 -0.04
C ARG A 58 -5.14 -7.97 -0.93
N SER A 59 -5.23 -7.85 -2.24
CA SER A 59 -4.47 -8.69 -3.19
C SER A 59 -2.95 -8.49 -3.06
N GLY A 60 -2.50 -7.24 -3.04
CA GLY A 60 -1.08 -6.89 -2.89
C GLY A 60 -0.52 -7.31 -1.55
N PHE A 61 -1.31 -7.21 -0.47
CA PHE A 61 -0.91 -7.65 0.86
C PHE A 61 -0.67 -9.15 0.92
N PHE A 62 -1.65 -9.98 0.54
CA PHE A 62 -1.51 -11.44 0.60
C PHE A 62 -0.37 -11.93 -0.29
N TYR A 63 -0.22 -11.37 -1.49
CA TYR A 63 0.92 -11.68 -2.36
C TYR A 63 2.26 -11.36 -1.69
N SER A 64 2.40 -10.19 -1.05
CA SER A 64 3.65 -9.76 -0.42
C SER A 64 3.90 -10.45 0.91
N ALA A 65 2.86 -10.82 1.63
CA ALA A 65 2.93 -11.46 2.93
C ALA A 65 3.50 -12.88 2.85
N ASN A 66 3.27 -13.62 1.75
CA ASN A 66 3.83 -14.95 1.57
C ASN A 66 5.36 -14.96 1.70
N ALA A 67 6.06 -14.01 1.08
CA ALA A 67 7.51 -13.90 1.19
C ALA A 67 7.98 -13.57 2.63
N VAL A 68 7.17 -12.82 3.39
CA VAL A 68 7.45 -12.52 4.80
C VAL A 68 7.24 -13.76 5.66
N VAL A 69 6.18 -14.53 5.41
CA VAL A 69 5.88 -15.78 6.13
C VAL A 69 7.02 -16.79 5.93
N GLU A 70 7.45 -17.02 4.68
CA GLU A 70 8.58 -17.91 4.38
C GLU A 70 9.86 -17.51 5.14
N ARG A 71 10.15 -16.21 5.20
CA ARG A 71 11.28 -15.69 5.97
C ARG A 71 11.11 -15.90 7.48
N ILE A 72 9.90 -15.74 8.02
CA ILE A 72 9.59 -15.94 9.44
C ILE A 72 9.81 -17.42 9.79
N LYS A 73 9.29 -18.34 8.97
CA LYS A 73 9.45 -19.79 9.14
C LYS A 73 10.92 -20.21 9.07
N GLY A 74 11.66 -19.75 8.06
CA GLY A 74 13.08 -20.06 7.89
C GLY A 74 13.99 -19.52 9.00
N GLN A 75 13.59 -18.48 9.72
CA GLN A 75 14.35 -17.87 10.83
C GLN A 75 13.81 -18.24 12.22
N HIS A 76 12.81 -19.12 12.32
CA HIS A 76 12.10 -19.47 13.57
C HIS A 76 11.67 -18.25 14.39
N ARG A 77 11.23 -17.18 13.70
CA ARG A 77 10.74 -15.94 14.32
C ARG A 77 9.24 -16.04 14.55
N ARG A 78 8.71 -15.08 15.30
CA ARG A 78 7.27 -14.91 15.49
C ARG A 78 6.72 -13.93 14.45
N ALA A 79 5.47 -14.13 14.06
CA ALA A 79 4.67 -13.13 13.35
C ALA A 79 3.87 -12.29 14.33
N PHE A 80 3.63 -11.03 14.00
CA PHE A 80 2.61 -10.23 14.66
C PHE A 80 1.64 -9.66 13.63
N MET A 81 0.40 -9.49 14.06
CA MET A 81 -0.66 -8.83 13.32
C MET A 81 -1.26 -7.73 14.20
N ILE A 82 -1.47 -6.55 13.63
CA ILE A 82 -2.17 -5.44 14.26
C ILE A 82 -3.35 -5.11 13.36
N PHE A 83 -4.56 -5.13 13.92
CA PHE A 83 -5.78 -4.70 13.25
C PHE A 83 -6.21 -3.36 13.84
N LEU A 84 -6.53 -2.40 12.96
CA LEU A 84 -6.93 -1.05 13.35
C LEU A 84 -8.25 -0.70 12.65
N ASP A 85 -9.16 -0.09 13.39
CA ASP A 85 -10.42 0.46 12.90
C ASP A 85 -10.50 1.95 13.29
N ILE A 86 -10.74 2.82 12.32
CA ILE A 86 -10.80 4.28 12.55
C ILE A 86 -12.08 4.61 13.32
N ASP A 87 -11.91 5.20 14.50
CA ASP A 87 -13.06 5.62 15.30
C ASP A 87 -13.72 6.90 14.75
N GLY A 88 -15.03 6.91 14.61
CA GLY A 88 -15.80 8.10 14.31
C GLY A 88 -15.87 8.52 12.83
N LEU A 89 -15.36 7.72 11.88
CA LEU A 89 -15.43 8.04 10.45
C LEU A 89 -16.87 8.31 9.97
N LYS A 90 -17.85 7.54 10.47
CA LYS A 90 -19.25 7.76 10.12
C LYS A 90 -19.72 9.17 10.51
N SER A 91 -19.41 9.63 11.71
CA SER A 91 -19.78 10.98 12.18
C SER A 91 -19.12 12.08 11.34
N VAL A 92 -17.86 11.86 10.91
CA VAL A 92 -17.16 12.77 10.01
C VAL A 92 -17.84 12.82 8.63
N ASN A 93 -18.20 11.66 8.08
CA ASN A 93 -18.91 11.59 6.79
C ASN A 93 -20.29 12.25 6.85
N ASP A 94 -21.07 11.97 7.90
CA ASP A 94 -22.43 12.48 8.06
C ASP A 94 -22.43 14.00 8.34
N GLY A 95 -21.44 14.51 9.08
CA GLY A 95 -21.36 15.93 9.45
C GLY A 95 -20.59 16.81 8.47
N LEU A 96 -19.52 16.31 7.85
CA LEU A 96 -18.56 17.08 7.03
C LEU A 96 -18.47 16.60 5.57
N GLY A 97 -19.15 15.49 5.25
CA GLY A 97 -19.20 14.90 3.91
C GLY A 97 -18.05 13.96 3.57
N HIS A 98 -18.27 13.07 2.60
CA HIS A 98 -17.34 12.00 2.21
C HIS A 98 -15.95 12.47 1.78
N LYS A 99 -15.82 13.68 1.21
CA LYS A 99 -14.51 14.23 0.85
C LYS A 99 -13.60 14.46 2.07
N VAL A 100 -14.20 14.88 3.19
CA VAL A 100 -13.48 15.05 4.47
C VAL A 100 -13.17 13.67 5.09
N GLY A 101 -14.11 12.73 5.01
CA GLY A 101 -13.86 11.35 5.41
C GLY A 101 -12.72 10.69 4.64
N ASP A 102 -12.64 10.91 3.32
CA ASP A 102 -11.52 10.45 2.50
C ASP A 102 -10.17 11.08 2.94
N ALA A 103 -10.17 12.35 3.32
CA ALA A 103 -8.99 13.01 3.88
C ALA A 103 -8.61 12.40 5.23
N PHE A 104 -9.57 12.15 6.09
CA PHE A 104 -9.38 11.47 7.38
C PHE A 104 -8.74 10.08 7.20
N ILE A 105 -9.24 9.26 6.26
CA ILE A 105 -8.67 7.95 5.96
C ILE A 105 -7.22 8.06 5.44
N ARG A 106 -6.92 9.05 4.57
CA ARG A 106 -5.55 9.28 4.08
C ARG A 106 -4.61 9.68 5.21
N GLU A 107 -5.00 10.60 6.06
CA GLU A 107 -4.19 11.01 7.22
C GLU A 107 -3.91 9.84 8.16
N MET A 108 -4.92 9.00 8.43
CA MET A 108 -4.74 7.81 9.23
C MET A 108 -3.74 6.83 8.59
N ALA A 109 -3.83 6.61 7.28
CA ALA A 109 -2.85 5.80 6.55
C ALA A 109 -1.44 6.38 6.64
N ASP A 110 -1.29 7.71 6.59
CA ASP A 110 0.00 8.38 6.70
C ASP A 110 0.59 8.25 8.12
N VAL A 111 -0.23 8.39 9.17
CA VAL A 111 0.14 8.12 10.56
C VAL A 111 0.64 6.68 10.72
N ILE A 112 -0.09 5.70 10.20
CA ILE A 112 0.30 4.29 10.27
C ILE A 112 1.63 4.07 9.54
N LYS A 113 1.77 4.54 8.28
CA LYS A 113 3.01 4.41 7.49
C LYS A 113 4.23 5.03 8.19
N ALA A 114 4.08 6.21 8.79
CA ALA A 114 5.15 6.90 9.50
C ALA A 114 5.56 6.19 10.81
N SER A 115 4.64 5.42 11.38
CA SER A 115 4.85 4.71 12.66
C SER A 115 5.40 3.30 12.50
N VAL A 116 5.16 2.67 11.35
CA VAL A 116 5.49 1.27 11.08
C VAL A 116 6.85 1.15 10.38
N PRO A 117 7.75 0.23 10.81
CA PRO A 117 9.01 -0.02 10.13
C PRO A 117 8.82 -0.50 8.69
N LYS A 118 9.80 -0.19 7.80
CA LYS A 118 9.74 -0.51 6.36
C LYS A 118 9.69 -2.01 6.03
N ASP A 119 10.11 -2.86 6.94
CA ASP A 119 10.07 -4.32 6.80
C ASP A 119 8.72 -4.94 7.20
N CYS A 120 7.76 -4.13 7.62
CA CYS A 120 6.38 -4.51 7.86
C CYS A 120 5.49 -4.15 6.68
N LEU A 121 4.41 -4.89 6.51
CA LEU A 121 3.39 -4.64 5.49
C LEU A 121 2.21 -3.91 6.13
N VAL A 122 1.71 -2.89 5.43
CA VAL A 122 0.52 -2.14 5.83
C VAL A 122 -0.52 -2.30 4.73
N MET A 123 -1.72 -2.70 5.10
CA MET A 123 -2.86 -2.91 4.20
C MET A 123 -4.07 -2.11 4.66
N ARG A 124 -4.84 -1.60 3.72
CA ARG A 124 -6.24 -1.21 3.96
C ARG A 124 -7.12 -2.43 3.71
N TYR A 125 -7.75 -2.92 4.78
CA TYR A 125 -8.55 -4.15 4.75
C TYR A 125 -9.99 -3.88 4.28
N GLY A 126 -10.57 -2.78 4.73
CA GLY A 126 -11.93 -2.32 4.42
C GLY A 126 -12.02 -0.81 4.40
N GLY A 127 -13.21 -0.25 4.52
CA GLY A 127 -13.48 1.19 4.46
C GLY A 127 -12.60 2.02 5.40
N ASP A 128 -12.64 1.71 6.68
CA ASP A 128 -11.96 2.35 7.81
C ASP A 128 -10.97 1.41 8.52
N GLU A 129 -10.74 0.22 7.97
CA GLU A 129 -9.96 -0.84 8.60
C GLU A 129 -8.58 -0.96 7.96
N PHE A 130 -7.57 -1.08 8.82
CA PHE A 130 -6.17 -1.27 8.43
C PHE A 130 -5.56 -2.47 9.13
N VAL A 131 -4.60 -3.10 8.46
CA VAL A 131 -3.84 -4.22 8.99
C VAL A 131 -2.34 -3.96 8.85
N VAL A 132 -1.58 -4.26 9.90
CA VAL A 132 -0.11 -4.25 9.88
C VAL A 132 0.39 -5.65 10.20
N PHE A 133 1.25 -6.17 9.33
CA PHE A 133 1.87 -7.49 9.46
C PHE A 133 3.39 -7.39 9.46
N GLY A 134 4.04 -8.14 10.35
CA GLY A 134 5.49 -8.17 10.41
C GLY A 134 6.05 -9.28 11.26
N SER A 135 7.38 -9.39 11.29
CA SER A 135 8.10 -10.35 12.12
C SER A 135 8.58 -9.73 13.42
N CYS A 136 8.62 -10.52 14.50
CA CYS A 136 9.20 -10.12 15.77
C CYS A 136 9.95 -11.27 16.44
N THR A 137 10.91 -10.93 17.31
CA THR A 137 11.54 -11.90 18.21
C THR A 137 10.74 -12.02 19.51
N ASN A 138 10.08 -10.93 19.91
CA ASN A 138 9.20 -10.86 21.08
C ASN A 138 8.09 -9.83 20.86
N ALA A 139 7.07 -9.85 21.71
CA ALA A 139 5.90 -8.97 21.61
C ALA A 139 6.24 -7.47 21.80
N LYS A 140 7.40 -7.12 22.37
CA LYS A 140 7.79 -5.71 22.60
C LYS A 140 7.84 -4.90 21.31
N ARG A 141 8.33 -5.49 20.21
CA ARG A 141 8.38 -4.81 18.91
C ARG A 141 6.98 -4.35 18.45
N MET A 142 6.00 -5.23 18.53
CA MET A 142 4.62 -4.92 18.20
C MET A 142 4.04 -3.82 19.10
N GLN A 143 4.27 -3.93 20.42
CA GLN A 143 3.82 -2.92 21.39
C GLN A 143 4.44 -1.55 21.12
N MET A 144 5.73 -1.48 20.73
CA MET A 144 6.39 -0.24 20.34
C MET A 144 5.74 0.40 19.09
N ILE A 145 5.36 -0.42 18.10
CA ILE A 145 4.66 0.07 16.91
C ILE A 145 3.30 0.65 17.29
N VAL A 146 2.51 -0.07 18.09
CA VAL A 146 1.20 0.40 18.58
C VAL A 146 1.34 1.71 19.37
N SER A 147 2.27 1.77 20.30
CA SER A 147 2.54 3.00 21.07
C SER A 147 2.93 4.16 20.16
N LYS A 148 3.76 3.90 19.16
CA LYS A 148 4.17 4.94 18.20
C LYS A 148 2.99 5.43 17.36
N ILE A 149 2.09 4.54 16.92
CA ILE A 149 0.85 4.93 16.20
C ILE A 149 0.00 5.83 17.10
N LYS A 150 -0.27 5.40 18.36
CA LYS A 150 -1.08 6.18 19.32
C LYS A 150 -0.45 7.56 19.60
N ASN A 151 0.84 7.62 19.87
CA ASN A 151 1.55 8.88 20.11
C ASN A 151 1.57 9.80 18.88
N THR A 152 1.66 9.23 17.66
CA THR A 152 1.61 10.02 16.43
C THR A 152 0.21 10.62 16.23
N MET A 153 -0.85 9.85 16.47
CA MET A 153 -2.23 10.38 16.45
C MET A 153 -2.42 11.50 17.47
N GLU A 154 -1.97 11.30 18.70
CA GLU A 154 -2.04 12.32 19.77
C GLU A 154 -1.31 13.60 19.38
N LYS A 155 -0.10 13.49 18.83
CA LYS A 155 0.67 14.63 18.35
C LYS A 155 -0.05 15.39 17.23
N GLU A 156 -0.61 14.67 16.25
CA GLU A 156 -1.38 15.27 15.19
C GLU A 156 -2.65 15.93 15.71
N ASN A 157 -3.27 15.39 16.75
CA ASN A 157 -4.46 15.94 17.40
C ASN A 157 -4.21 17.23 18.21
N GLN A 158 -2.95 17.56 18.51
CA GLN A 158 -2.60 18.82 19.17
C GLN A 158 -2.75 20.05 18.25
N ASN A 159 -2.97 19.83 16.96
CA ASN A 159 -3.23 20.93 16.03
C ASN A 159 -4.66 21.47 16.23
N GLU A 160 -4.78 22.66 16.83
CA GLU A 160 -6.04 23.33 17.14
C GLU A 160 -6.92 23.62 15.90
N LYS A 161 -6.35 23.62 14.71
CA LYS A 161 -7.09 23.83 13.45
C LYS A 161 -7.79 22.57 12.93
N ARG A 162 -7.65 21.43 13.61
CA ARG A 162 -8.32 20.19 13.19
C ARG A 162 -9.82 20.27 13.41
N ILE A 163 -10.56 19.81 12.41
CA ILE A 163 -12.03 19.72 12.45
C ILE A 163 -12.54 18.35 12.90
N TYR A 164 -11.62 17.37 13.06
CA TYR A 164 -11.87 16.03 13.60
C TYR A 164 -10.64 15.53 14.36
N GLN A 165 -10.84 14.55 15.23
CA GLN A 165 -9.77 13.91 16.02
C GLN A 165 -9.40 12.57 15.42
N LEU A 166 -8.08 12.31 15.26
CA LEU A 166 -7.58 10.99 14.86
C LEU A 166 -7.69 10.04 16.05
N SER A 167 -8.45 8.96 15.89
CA SER A 167 -8.59 7.89 16.86
C SER A 167 -8.79 6.58 16.13
N ALA A 168 -8.25 5.49 16.68
CA ALA A 168 -8.47 4.15 16.19
C ALA A 168 -8.57 3.15 17.35
N SER A 169 -9.40 2.14 17.19
CA SER A 169 -9.41 0.94 18.02
C SER A 169 -8.41 -0.06 17.47
N ILE A 170 -7.58 -0.65 18.32
CA ILE A 170 -6.40 -1.42 17.90
C ILE A 170 -6.35 -2.78 18.60
N GLY A 171 -6.46 -3.85 17.82
CA GLY A 171 -6.24 -5.22 18.28
C GLY A 171 -4.93 -5.79 17.79
N CYS A 172 -4.31 -6.66 18.57
CA CYS A 172 -2.99 -7.22 18.27
C CYS A 172 -2.94 -8.71 18.54
N SER A 173 -2.23 -9.46 17.68
CA SER A 173 -1.94 -10.87 17.91
C SER A 173 -0.47 -11.18 17.59
N VAL A 174 0.09 -12.19 18.27
CA VAL A 174 1.45 -12.70 18.04
C VAL A 174 1.38 -14.22 17.96
N HIS A 175 1.97 -14.78 16.92
CA HIS A 175 1.93 -16.21 16.62
C HIS A 175 3.35 -16.75 16.42
N ALA A 176 3.59 -17.98 16.83
CA ALA A 176 4.85 -18.67 16.53
C ALA A 176 4.92 -19.03 15.04
N SER A 177 6.11 -19.31 14.52
CA SER A 177 6.31 -19.61 13.09
C SER A 177 5.59 -20.86 12.61
N ASP A 178 5.42 -21.84 13.49
CA ASP A 178 4.70 -23.09 13.29
C ASP A 178 3.19 -22.99 13.36
N GLU A 179 2.67 -21.87 13.91
CA GLU A 179 1.25 -21.56 14.00
C GLU A 179 0.74 -20.75 12.78
N ILE A 180 1.61 -20.44 11.81
CA ILE A 180 1.25 -19.62 10.64
C ILE A 180 0.85 -20.53 9.48
N ASP A 181 -0.33 -21.08 9.51
CA ASP A 181 -0.89 -21.85 8.40
C ASP A 181 -1.75 -21.00 7.46
N ASP A 182 -2.52 -20.09 8.02
CA ASP A 182 -3.35 -19.14 7.27
C ASP A 182 -3.28 -17.74 7.87
N LEU A 183 -2.91 -16.77 7.03
CA LEU A 183 -2.89 -15.34 7.42
C LEU A 183 -4.25 -14.80 7.82
N ASN A 184 -5.35 -15.37 7.31
CA ASN A 184 -6.69 -14.95 7.71
C ASN A 184 -6.95 -15.24 9.20
N GLN A 185 -6.47 -16.37 9.74
CA GLN A 185 -6.60 -16.68 11.17
C GLN A 185 -5.86 -15.65 12.04
N LEU A 186 -4.69 -15.16 11.59
CA LEU A 186 -3.96 -14.12 12.29
C LEU A 186 -4.75 -12.80 12.29
N ILE A 187 -5.34 -12.46 11.15
CA ILE A 187 -6.18 -11.26 10.99
C ILE A 187 -7.39 -11.37 11.92
N GLU A 188 -8.13 -12.48 11.89
CA GLU A 188 -9.30 -12.70 12.74
C GLU A 188 -8.97 -12.62 14.24
N SER A 189 -7.82 -13.18 14.64
CA SER A 189 -7.35 -13.10 16.02
C SER A 189 -7.08 -11.66 16.48
N ALA A 190 -6.52 -10.83 15.59
CA ALA A 190 -6.27 -9.42 15.87
C ALA A 190 -7.57 -8.60 15.83
N ASP A 191 -8.45 -8.86 14.87
CA ASP A 191 -9.77 -8.22 14.73
C ASP A 191 -10.63 -8.43 15.98
N LYS A 192 -10.73 -9.67 16.47
CA LYS A 192 -11.47 -9.96 17.70
C LYS A 192 -11.03 -9.10 18.88
N ARG A 193 -9.72 -8.91 19.06
CA ARG A 193 -9.17 -8.06 20.14
C ARG A 193 -9.43 -6.56 19.89
N MET A 194 -9.39 -6.13 18.64
CA MET A 194 -9.75 -4.76 18.26
C MET A 194 -11.22 -4.49 18.62
N TYR A 195 -12.11 -5.43 18.31
CA TYR A 195 -13.53 -5.30 18.63
C TYR A 195 -13.80 -5.23 20.14
N GLU A 196 -13.02 -5.95 20.96
CA GLU A 196 -13.07 -5.85 22.42
C GLU A 196 -12.65 -4.44 22.89
N GLU A 197 -11.52 -3.89 22.38
CA GLU A 197 -11.09 -2.50 22.69
C GLU A 197 -12.16 -1.48 22.24
N LYS A 198 -12.77 -1.69 21.07
CA LYS A 198 -13.83 -0.80 20.55
C LYS A 198 -15.06 -0.77 21.45
N LYS A 199 -15.48 -1.93 21.95
CA LYS A 199 -16.60 -2.03 22.92
C LYS A 199 -16.29 -1.29 24.23
N GLU A 200 -15.09 -1.49 24.78
CA GLU A 200 -14.69 -0.81 26.02
C GLU A 200 -14.66 0.72 25.85
N LYS A 201 -14.20 1.22 24.72
CA LYS A 201 -14.23 2.67 24.43
C LYS A 201 -15.66 3.20 24.36
N HIS A 202 -16.60 2.44 23.77
CA HIS A 202 -18.00 2.86 23.69
C HIS A 202 -18.71 2.87 25.06
N MET A 203 -18.33 1.95 25.97
CA MET A 203 -18.88 1.94 27.32
C MET A 203 -18.35 3.05 28.23
N ARG A 204 -17.20 3.68 27.87
CA ARG A 204 -16.59 4.78 28.65
C ARG A 204 -17.03 6.19 28.16
N ARG A 205 -17.76 6.27 27.05
CA ARG A 205 -18.36 7.51 26.51
C ARG A 205 -19.81 7.67 26.97
#